data_1f2a0f2822d5b9d767ee6dd8195a4727
#
_entry.id   1f2a0f2822d5b9d767ee6dd8195a4727
#
_cell.length_a   1.000
_cell.length_b   1.000
_cell.length_c   1.000
_cell.angle_alpha   90.00
_cell.angle_beta   90.00
_cell.angle_gamma   90.00
#
_symmetry.space_group_name_H-M   'P 1'
#
loop_
_entity.id
_entity.type
_entity.pdbx_description
1 polymer ?
#
loop_
_entity_poly.entity_id
_entity_poly.type
_entity_poly.pdbx_seq_one_letter_code
_entity_poly.pdbx_strand_id
1 'polypeptide(L)'
;MATLQHNDELYHILEDEICALKILPGEALSENQLCKRFGVSRTPIRSVLQRLEQNRFVQIIPCKGTIVTAIDIGVVDQLIFQRVAVEGMVFRDFVQSCSPMEILAVEHLYNMLLEAAADRCDPENFDFNHFLSCDLAMHEYWFHKTSKEYLWEQMTRPQADYSRFIRLDIVGARNVPSVVSEHAEMLRILREKDLDAIEPLMRTHLYGGV
;
A
#
# COMPACT_ATOMS: atom_id res chain seq x y z
N MET A 1 19.79 15.70 16.52
CA MET A 1 18.35 15.60 16.18
C MET A 1 18.05 16.12 14.79
N ALA A 2 18.43 17.34 14.38
CA ALA A 2 18.16 17.90 13.03
C ALA A 2 18.66 17.03 11.85
N THR A 3 19.84 16.41 11.95
CA THR A 3 20.40 15.56 10.88
C THR A 3 19.65 14.24 10.69
N LEU A 4 19.10 13.63 11.74
CA LEU A 4 18.30 12.43 11.67
C LEU A 4 16.96 12.71 11.00
N GLN A 5 16.30 13.80 11.39
CA GLN A 5 15.03 14.23 10.82
C GLN A 5 15.16 14.52 9.31
N HIS A 6 16.26 15.13 8.90
CA HIS A 6 16.53 15.38 7.49
C HIS A 6 16.80 14.09 6.68
N ASN A 7 17.48 13.09 7.26
CA ASN A 7 17.66 11.79 6.60
C ASN A 7 16.35 11.02 6.44
N ASP A 8 15.44 11.12 7.40
CA ASP A 8 14.12 10.52 7.31
C ASP A 8 13.29 11.16 6.19
N GLU A 9 13.31 12.48 6.06
CA GLU A 9 12.65 13.20 4.96
C GLU A 9 13.20 12.75 3.59
N LEU A 10 14.52 12.67 3.42
CA LEU A 10 15.14 12.21 2.18
C LEU A 10 14.80 10.76 1.85
N TYR A 11 14.75 9.90 2.87
CA TYR A 11 14.34 8.50 2.71
C TYR A 11 12.92 8.42 2.18
N HIS A 12 11.96 9.10 2.81
CA HIS A 12 10.55 9.05 2.42
C HIS A 12 10.32 9.66 1.02
N ILE A 13 11.02 10.74 0.66
CA ILE A 13 10.92 11.29 -0.71
C ILE A 13 11.34 10.25 -1.75
N LEU A 14 12.46 9.55 -1.55
CA LEU A 14 12.94 8.56 -2.50
C LEU A 14 12.08 7.29 -2.48
N GLU A 15 11.61 6.85 -1.32
CA GLU A 15 10.66 5.75 -1.15
C GLU A 15 9.38 6.03 -1.93
N ASP A 16 8.77 7.21 -1.72
CA ASP A 16 7.55 7.63 -2.43
C ASP A 16 7.74 7.70 -3.95
N GLU A 17 8.89 8.18 -4.41
CA GLU A 17 9.18 8.25 -5.84
C GLU A 17 9.36 6.87 -6.48
N ILE A 18 9.98 5.93 -5.76
CA ILE A 18 10.11 4.53 -6.20
C ILE A 18 8.75 3.83 -6.18
N CYS A 19 7.97 4.00 -5.10
CA CYS A 19 6.61 3.45 -5.00
C CYS A 19 5.67 4.04 -6.06
N ALA A 20 5.82 5.34 -6.34
CA ALA A 20 5.06 6.02 -7.38
C ALA A 20 5.52 5.69 -8.81
N LEU A 21 6.55 4.84 -8.98
CA LEU A 21 7.16 4.51 -10.27
C LEU A 21 7.66 5.75 -11.03
N LYS A 22 7.99 6.84 -10.31
CA LYS A 22 8.70 8.01 -10.87
C LYS A 22 10.17 7.69 -11.09
N ILE A 23 10.72 6.79 -10.27
CA ILE A 23 12.02 6.14 -10.47
C ILE A 23 11.72 4.68 -10.76
N LEU A 24 12.06 4.23 -11.96
CA LEU A 24 11.65 2.93 -12.46
C LEU A 24 12.53 1.77 -11.96
N PRO A 25 11.98 0.55 -11.86
CA PRO A 25 12.79 -0.65 -11.66
C PRO A 25 13.93 -0.74 -12.68
N GLY A 26 15.14 -1.06 -12.20
CA GLY A 26 16.35 -1.11 -13.03
C GLY A 26 17.04 0.25 -13.23
N GLU A 27 16.42 1.35 -12.83
CA GLU A 27 17.03 2.68 -12.94
C GLU A 27 18.18 2.85 -11.93
N ALA A 28 19.28 3.48 -12.39
CA ALA A 28 20.45 3.73 -11.57
C ALA A 28 20.33 5.03 -10.77
N LEU A 29 20.54 4.96 -9.47
CA LEU A 29 20.57 6.11 -8.56
C LEU A 29 22.02 6.59 -8.38
N SER A 30 22.32 7.78 -8.89
CA SER A 30 23.65 8.39 -8.75
C SER A 30 23.76 9.18 -7.45
N GLU A 31 24.69 8.78 -6.54
CA GLU A 31 24.98 9.55 -5.32
C GLU A 31 25.24 11.03 -5.62
N ASN A 32 26.00 11.33 -6.70
CA ASN A 32 26.34 12.70 -7.07
C ASN A 32 25.13 13.52 -7.51
N GLN A 33 24.20 12.91 -8.25
CA GLN A 33 22.95 13.57 -8.68
C GLN A 33 22.05 13.82 -7.47
N LEU A 34 21.92 12.84 -6.57
CA LEU A 34 21.15 12.99 -5.34
C LEU A 34 21.73 14.06 -4.41
N CYS A 35 23.06 14.10 -4.25
CA CYS A 35 23.73 15.18 -3.51
C CYS A 35 23.40 16.57 -4.07
N LYS A 36 23.43 16.73 -5.39
CA LYS A 36 23.08 18.00 -6.06
C LYS A 36 21.61 18.35 -5.89
N ARG A 37 20.73 17.36 -6.09
CA ARG A 37 19.27 17.53 -6.01
C ARG A 37 18.82 17.99 -4.61
N PHE A 38 19.36 17.36 -3.57
CA PHE A 38 18.95 17.62 -2.19
C PHE A 38 19.85 18.64 -1.46
N GLY A 39 20.94 19.11 -2.09
CA GLY A 39 21.84 20.08 -1.48
C GLY A 39 22.63 19.53 -0.28
N VAL A 40 22.88 18.21 -0.23
CA VAL A 40 23.54 17.54 0.90
C VAL A 40 24.85 16.86 0.49
N SER A 41 25.68 16.51 1.48
CA SER A 41 26.91 15.74 1.25
C SER A 41 26.61 14.25 0.96
N ARG A 42 27.68 13.48 0.61
CA ARG A 42 27.52 12.04 0.31
C ARG A 42 27.11 11.19 1.52
N THR A 43 27.48 11.58 2.73
CA THR A 43 27.23 10.77 3.93
C THR A 43 25.75 10.54 4.19
N PRO A 44 24.87 11.57 4.26
CA PRO A 44 23.42 11.35 4.39
C PRO A 44 22.82 10.56 3.22
N ILE A 45 23.24 10.81 1.98
CA ILE A 45 22.75 10.06 0.82
C ILE A 45 23.08 8.57 0.94
N ARG A 46 24.30 8.20 1.32
CA ARG A 46 24.68 6.81 1.53
C ARG A 46 23.87 6.15 2.64
N SER A 47 23.62 6.85 3.75
CA SER A 47 22.77 6.35 4.83
C SER A 47 21.35 6.08 4.34
N VAL A 48 20.78 6.98 3.55
CA VAL A 48 19.45 6.80 2.95
C VAL A 48 19.42 5.62 1.97
N LEU A 49 20.42 5.52 1.07
CA LEU A 49 20.51 4.41 0.11
C LEU A 49 20.67 3.04 0.81
N GLN A 50 21.47 2.97 1.90
CA GLN A 50 21.60 1.76 2.72
C GLN A 50 20.25 1.37 3.36
N ARG A 51 19.49 2.35 3.86
CA ARG A 51 18.15 2.07 4.42
C ARG A 51 17.17 1.63 3.34
N LEU A 52 17.19 2.21 2.15
CA LEU A 52 16.41 1.76 1.00
C LEU A 52 16.79 0.33 0.59
N GLU A 53 18.09 -0.04 0.67
CA GLU A 53 18.54 -1.40 0.41
C GLU A 53 18.04 -2.39 1.47
N GLN A 54 18.11 -2.03 2.76
CA GLN A 54 17.56 -2.85 3.86
C GLN A 54 16.06 -3.13 3.68
N ASN A 55 15.33 -2.16 3.13
CA ASN A 55 13.89 -2.28 2.82
C ASN A 55 13.63 -2.79 1.39
N ARG A 56 14.66 -3.29 0.68
CA ARG A 56 14.57 -3.94 -0.63
C ARG A 56 14.11 -3.03 -1.79
N PHE A 57 14.11 -1.71 -1.62
CA PHE A 57 13.79 -0.77 -2.70
C PHE A 57 14.91 -0.64 -3.73
N VAL A 58 16.15 -0.78 -3.28
CA VAL A 58 17.33 -0.69 -4.14
C VAL A 58 18.33 -1.81 -3.84
N GLN A 59 19.27 -2.01 -4.73
CA GLN A 59 20.43 -2.87 -4.56
C GLN A 59 21.70 -2.04 -4.76
N ILE A 60 22.61 -2.04 -3.78
CA ILE A 60 23.92 -1.41 -3.89
C ILE A 60 24.91 -2.44 -4.43
N ILE A 61 25.37 -2.23 -5.67
CA ILE A 61 26.32 -3.13 -6.33
C ILE A 61 27.72 -2.53 -6.19
N PRO A 62 28.66 -3.22 -5.50
CA PRO A 62 30.02 -2.74 -5.35
C PRO A 62 30.64 -2.34 -6.68
N CYS A 63 31.25 -1.15 -6.74
CA CYS A 63 31.90 -0.58 -7.91
C CYS A 63 30.98 -0.31 -9.13
N LYS A 64 29.67 -0.59 -9.05
CA LYS A 64 28.73 -0.35 -10.15
C LYS A 64 27.67 0.70 -9.83
N GLY A 65 27.37 0.92 -8.54
CA GLY A 65 26.40 1.91 -8.08
C GLY A 65 25.15 1.30 -7.46
N THR A 66 24.11 2.10 -7.32
CA THR A 66 22.84 1.71 -6.73
C THR A 66 21.77 1.61 -7.83
N ILE A 67 21.01 0.55 -7.83
CA ILE A 67 19.96 0.28 -8.84
C ILE A 67 18.65 0.01 -8.11
N VAL A 68 17.53 0.56 -8.60
CA VAL A 68 16.18 0.22 -8.12
C VAL A 68 15.86 -1.22 -8.44
N THR A 69 15.39 -1.99 -7.45
CA THR A 69 15.10 -3.43 -7.61
C THR A 69 13.92 -3.65 -8.56
N ALA A 70 13.95 -4.77 -9.29
CA ALA A 70 12.75 -5.26 -9.97
C ALA A 70 11.66 -5.64 -8.94
N ILE A 71 10.40 -5.67 -9.37
CA ILE A 71 9.30 -6.19 -8.54
C ILE A 71 9.38 -7.72 -8.55
N ASP A 72 9.48 -8.32 -7.37
CA ASP A 72 9.48 -9.77 -7.21
C ASP A 72 8.03 -10.27 -7.00
N ILE A 73 7.43 -10.80 -8.04
CA ILE A 73 6.04 -11.30 -8.01
C ILE A 73 5.90 -12.47 -7.04
N GLY A 74 6.95 -13.28 -6.84
CA GLY A 74 6.91 -14.36 -5.83
C GLY A 74 6.84 -13.83 -4.39
N VAL A 75 7.44 -12.67 -4.13
CA VAL A 75 7.29 -11.96 -2.84
C VAL A 75 5.91 -11.33 -2.72
N VAL A 76 5.41 -10.72 -3.80
CA VAL A 76 4.04 -10.15 -3.84
C VAL A 76 3.00 -11.20 -3.51
N ASP A 77 3.06 -12.38 -4.15
CA ASP A 77 2.15 -13.50 -3.89
C ASP A 77 2.14 -13.92 -2.40
N GLN A 78 3.30 -14.02 -1.77
CA GLN A 78 3.40 -14.37 -0.36
C GLN A 78 2.81 -13.28 0.56
N LEU A 79 3.00 -12.00 0.23
CA LEU A 79 2.43 -10.89 0.98
C LEU A 79 0.90 -10.84 0.83
N ILE A 80 0.39 -11.09 -0.37
CA ILE A 80 -1.05 -11.21 -0.62
C ILE A 80 -1.63 -12.38 0.16
N PHE A 81 -0.98 -13.55 0.12
CA PHE A 81 -1.41 -14.72 0.91
C PHE A 81 -1.51 -14.40 2.40
N GLN A 82 -0.49 -13.70 2.95
CA GLN A 82 -0.51 -13.24 4.35
C GLN A 82 -1.70 -12.32 4.62
N ARG A 83 -1.97 -11.36 3.73
CA ARG A 83 -3.11 -10.43 3.86
C ARG A 83 -4.43 -11.17 3.82
N VAL A 84 -4.65 -12.06 2.86
CA VAL A 84 -5.88 -12.87 2.78
C VAL A 84 -6.14 -13.63 4.09
N ALA A 85 -5.10 -14.28 4.63
CA ALA A 85 -5.22 -15.06 5.85
C ALA A 85 -5.54 -14.19 7.08
N VAL A 86 -4.84 -13.06 7.25
CA VAL A 86 -4.98 -12.22 8.44
C VAL A 86 -6.22 -11.34 8.33
N GLU A 87 -6.40 -10.61 7.21
CA GLU A 87 -7.54 -9.70 7.02
C GLU A 87 -8.86 -10.46 6.96
N GLY A 88 -8.89 -11.63 6.31
CA GLY A 88 -10.07 -12.48 6.28
C GLY A 88 -10.52 -12.92 7.67
N MET A 89 -9.59 -13.30 8.55
CA MET A 89 -9.91 -13.66 9.94
C MET A 89 -10.36 -12.44 10.75
N VAL A 90 -9.66 -11.30 10.62
CA VAL A 90 -10.00 -10.07 11.33
C VAL A 90 -11.37 -9.54 10.89
N PHE A 91 -11.64 -9.56 9.59
CA PHE A 91 -12.94 -9.16 9.05
C PHE A 91 -14.05 -10.10 9.53
N ARG A 92 -13.82 -11.41 9.62
CA ARG A 92 -14.77 -12.38 10.19
C ARG A 92 -15.10 -12.05 11.65
N ASP A 93 -14.10 -11.78 12.48
CA ASP A 93 -14.29 -11.39 13.88
C ASP A 93 -15.14 -10.11 13.97
N PHE A 94 -14.85 -9.13 13.12
CA PHE A 94 -15.61 -7.89 13.04
C PHE A 94 -17.05 -8.11 12.59
N VAL A 95 -17.28 -8.87 11.52
CA VAL A 95 -18.63 -9.20 11.04
C VAL A 95 -19.48 -9.85 12.15
N GLN A 96 -18.91 -10.75 12.96
CA GLN A 96 -19.60 -11.41 14.04
C GLN A 96 -20.01 -10.47 15.17
N SER A 97 -19.18 -9.47 15.49
CA SER A 97 -19.31 -8.63 16.67
C SER A 97 -19.84 -7.22 16.42
N CYS A 98 -19.79 -6.72 15.16
CA CYS A 98 -20.12 -5.34 14.86
C CYS A 98 -21.58 -4.97 15.16
N SER A 99 -21.74 -3.77 15.71
CA SER A 99 -23.01 -3.11 15.98
C SER A 99 -23.58 -2.42 14.72
N PRO A 100 -24.89 -2.09 14.69
CA PRO A 100 -25.47 -1.29 13.61
C PRO A 100 -24.79 0.06 13.40
N MET A 101 -24.28 0.69 14.47
CA MET A 101 -23.56 1.96 14.39
C MET A 101 -22.21 1.80 13.68
N GLU A 102 -21.53 0.69 13.88
CA GLU A 102 -20.26 0.38 13.22
C GLU A 102 -20.45 0.06 11.75
N ILE A 103 -21.58 -0.57 11.38
CA ILE A 103 -21.94 -0.75 9.96
C ILE A 103 -22.11 0.61 9.29
N LEU A 104 -22.82 1.57 9.92
CA LEU A 104 -22.96 2.92 9.39
C LEU A 104 -21.60 3.65 9.25
N ALA A 105 -20.67 3.42 10.18
CA ALA A 105 -19.32 3.97 10.06
C ALA A 105 -18.58 3.40 8.84
N VAL A 106 -18.67 2.09 8.59
CA VAL A 106 -18.09 1.47 7.38
C VAL A 106 -18.77 1.97 6.10
N GLU A 107 -20.09 2.18 6.11
CA GLU A 107 -20.80 2.83 5.00
C GLU A 107 -20.27 4.24 4.69
N HIS A 108 -19.97 5.00 5.72
CA HIS A 108 -19.35 6.32 5.52
C HIS A 108 -17.97 6.23 4.88
N LEU A 109 -17.11 5.31 5.35
CA LEU A 109 -15.79 5.06 4.76
C LEU A 109 -15.90 4.61 3.28
N TYR A 110 -16.86 3.74 2.98
CA TYR A 110 -17.14 3.33 1.60
C TYR A 110 -17.57 4.50 0.71
N ASN A 111 -18.39 5.43 1.22
CA ASN A 111 -18.77 6.62 0.47
C ASN A 111 -17.55 7.53 0.19
N MET A 112 -16.61 7.65 1.12
CA MET A 112 -15.34 8.35 0.89
C MET A 112 -14.51 7.67 -0.22
N LEU A 113 -14.46 6.33 -0.25
CA LEU A 113 -13.81 5.58 -1.31
C LEU A 113 -14.48 5.83 -2.68
N LEU A 114 -15.82 5.86 -2.73
CA LEU A 114 -16.56 6.20 -3.95
C LEU A 114 -16.25 7.61 -4.47
N GLU A 115 -16.15 8.59 -3.58
CA GLU A 115 -15.78 9.95 -3.92
C GLU A 115 -14.35 10.00 -4.47
N ALA A 116 -13.40 9.33 -3.80
CA ALA A 116 -12.01 9.23 -4.26
C ALA A 116 -11.86 8.50 -5.61
N ALA A 117 -12.81 7.62 -5.95
CA ALA A 117 -12.87 6.90 -7.22
C ALA A 117 -13.55 7.69 -8.35
N ALA A 118 -14.10 8.91 -8.10
CA ALA A 118 -14.90 9.66 -9.08
C ALA A 118 -14.10 9.96 -10.35
N ASP A 119 -12.85 10.38 -10.22
CA ASP A 119 -11.98 10.80 -11.34
C ASP A 119 -11.16 9.65 -11.94
N ARG A 120 -11.50 8.38 -11.65
CA ARG A 120 -10.78 7.19 -12.11
C ARG A 120 -10.59 7.07 -13.63
N CYS A 121 -11.42 7.74 -14.42
CA CYS A 121 -11.33 7.77 -15.88
C CYS A 121 -10.40 8.87 -16.40
N ASP A 122 -9.97 9.78 -15.55
CA ASP A 122 -9.08 10.90 -15.87
C ASP A 122 -7.73 10.71 -15.15
N PRO A 123 -6.70 10.16 -15.85
CA PRO A 123 -5.40 9.90 -15.24
C PRO A 123 -4.67 11.14 -14.72
N GLU A 124 -5.03 12.35 -15.21
CA GLU A 124 -4.41 13.62 -14.80
C GLU A 124 -5.00 14.11 -13.46
N ASN A 125 -6.26 13.80 -13.19
CA ASN A 125 -6.98 14.23 -11.99
C ASN A 125 -7.12 13.11 -10.94
N PHE A 126 -6.91 11.82 -11.30
CA PHE A 126 -7.02 10.72 -10.35
C PHE A 126 -5.90 10.73 -9.31
N ASP A 127 -6.26 11.04 -8.06
CA ASP A 127 -5.33 10.95 -6.92
C ASP A 127 -5.28 9.53 -6.37
N PHE A 128 -4.31 8.75 -6.88
CA PHE A 128 -4.04 7.38 -6.41
C PHE A 128 -3.79 7.31 -4.89
N ASN A 129 -3.05 8.27 -4.32
CA ASN A 129 -2.70 8.20 -2.90
C ASN A 129 -3.93 8.45 -2.02
N HIS A 130 -4.80 9.38 -2.43
CA HIS A 130 -6.06 9.61 -1.75
C HIS A 130 -6.99 8.39 -1.87
N PHE A 131 -7.13 7.82 -3.06
CA PHE A 131 -7.92 6.60 -3.28
C PHE A 131 -7.41 5.44 -2.39
N LEU A 132 -6.10 5.17 -2.41
CA LEU A 132 -5.50 4.11 -1.59
C LEU A 132 -5.69 4.38 -0.08
N SER A 133 -5.62 5.63 0.37
CA SER A 133 -5.87 5.95 1.78
C SER A 133 -7.32 5.70 2.20
N CYS A 134 -8.29 5.95 1.32
CA CYS A 134 -9.70 5.64 1.57
C CYS A 134 -9.95 4.12 1.58
N ASP A 135 -9.32 3.38 0.67
CA ASP A 135 -9.33 1.91 0.63
C ASP A 135 -8.82 1.33 1.95
N LEU A 136 -7.59 1.70 2.33
CA LEU A 136 -6.97 1.22 3.56
C LEU A 136 -7.73 1.62 4.83
N ALA A 137 -8.41 2.77 4.85
CA ALA A 137 -9.19 3.21 6.02
C ALA A 137 -10.36 2.26 6.35
N MET A 138 -10.98 1.62 5.34
CA MET A 138 -12.01 0.60 5.59
C MET A 138 -11.40 -0.63 6.24
N HIS A 139 -10.24 -1.11 5.75
CA HIS A 139 -9.55 -2.27 6.32
C HIS A 139 -9.05 -1.98 7.74
N GLU A 140 -8.41 -0.85 7.97
CA GLU A 140 -7.94 -0.41 9.28
C GLU A 140 -9.05 -0.39 10.31
N TYR A 141 -10.26 0.04 9.92
CA TYR A 141 -11.40 0.18 10.82
C TYR A 141 -11.74 -1.14 11.54
N TRP A 142 -11.82 -2.27 10.84
CA TRP A 142 -12.10 -3.54 11.52
C TRP A 142 -10.93 -4.08 12.33
N PHE A 143 -9.69 -3.77 11.99
CA PHE A 143 -8.54 -4.08 12.84
C PHE A 143 -8.61 -3.33 14.18
N HIS A 144 -8.94 -2.04 14.16
CA HIS A 144 -9.15 -1.25 15.37
C HIS A 144 -10.33 -1.78 16.20
N LYS A 145 -11.45 -2.11 15.56
CA LYS A 145 -12.64 -2.58 16.27
C LYS A 145 -12.48 -3.98 16.88
N THR A 146 -11.54 -4.76 16.39
CA THR A 146 -11.23 -6.09 16.92
C THR A 146 -9.95 -6.10 17.78
N SER A 147 -9.40 -4.92 18.14
CA SER A 147 -8.18 -4.75 18.96
C SER A 147 -6.96 -5.48 18.37
N LYS A 148 -6.74 -5.28 17.06
CA LYS A 148 -5.65 -5.88 16.29
C LYS A 148 -4.79 -4.84 15.56
N GLU A 149 -4.69 -3.63 16.11
CA GLU A 149 -3.96 -2.48 15.55
C GLU A 149 -2.49 -2.84 15.26
N TYR A 150 -1.87 -3.60 16.14
CA TYR A 150 -0.48 -4.03 15.95
C TYR A 150 -0.30 -4.89 14.69
N LEU A 151 -1.26 -5.78 14.37
CA LEU A 151 -1.22 -6.56 13.14
C LEU A 151 -1.36 -5.67 11.92
N TRP A 152 -2.25 -4.67 11.97
CA TRP A 152 -2.41 -3.67 10.91
C TRP A 152 -1.11 -2.92 10.65
N GLU A 153 -0.48 -2.37 11.69
CA GLU A 153 0.81 -1.69 11.59
C GLU A 153 1.91 -2.58 10.97
N GLN A 154 1.94 -3.88 11.28
CA GLN A 154 2.93 -4.80 10.70
C GLN A 154 2.67 -5.06 9.21
N MET A 155 1.40 -5.18 8.82
CA MET A 155 0.99 -5.50 7.44
C MET A 155 1.10 -4.31 6.50
N THR A 156 0.86 -3.09 7.01
CA THR A 156 0.89 -1.85 6.21
C THR A 156 2.24 -1.16 6.18
N ARG A 157 3.28 -1.74 6.82
CA ARG A 157 4.65 -1.25 6.63
C ARG A 157 5.01 -1.27 5.16
N PRO A 158 5.69 -0.22 4.67
CA PRO A 158 6.09 -0.15 3.27
C PRO A 158 6.86 -1.41 2.84
N GLN A 159 6.31 -2.10 1.86
CA GLN A 159 6.88 -3.30 1.24
C GLN A 159 7.19 -2.96 -0.21
N ALA A 160 8.48 -2.89 -0.56
CA ALA A 160 8.93 -2.39 -1.86
C ALA A 160 8.20 -3.06 -3.05
N ASP A 161 8.04 -4.38 -3.00
CA ASP A 161 7.42 -5.12 -4.09
C ASP A 161 5.90 -4.92 -4.12
N TYR A 162 5.24 -5.03 -2.97
CA TYR A 162 3.79 -4.91 -2.87
C TYR A 162 3.29 -3.48 -3.16
N SER A 163 3.95 -2.44 -2.63
CA SER A 163 3.55 -1.04 -2.85
C SER A 163 3.59 -0.66 -4.33
N ARG A 164 4.63 -1.12 -5.06
CA ARG A 164 4.74 -0.88 -6.50
C ARG A 164 3.75 -1.72 -7.31
N PHE A 165 3.51 -2.96 -6.88
CA PHE A 165 2.53 -3.85 -7.51
C PHE A 165 1.12 -3.26 -7.43
N ILE A 166 0.65 -2.85 -6.24
CA ILE A 166 -0.67 -2.23 -6.06
C ILE A 166 -0.84 -0.99 -6.95
N ARG A 167 0.20 -0.19 -7.10
CA ARG A 167 0.14 0.96 -8.00
C ARG A 167 -0.01 0.54 -9.46
N LEU A 168 0.69 -0.50 -9.90
CA LEU A 168 0.54 -1.03 -11.26
C LEU A 168 -0.86 -1.61 -11.49
N ASP A 169 -1.43 -2.29 -10.51
CA ASP A 169 -2.77 -2.85 -10.58
C ASP A 169 -3.83 -1.73 -10.65
N ILE A 170 -3.84 -0.82 -9.69
CA ILE A 170 -4.86 0.24 -9.62
C ILE A 170 -4.78 1.21 -10.81
N VAL A 171 -3.57 1.70 -11.11
CA VAL A 171 -3.38 2.74 -12.14
C VAL A 171 -3.15 2.12 -13.52
N GLY A 172 -2.25 1.14 -13.60
CA GLY A 172 -1.85 0.51 -14.87
C GLY A 172 -2.94 -0.37 -15.46
N ALA A 173 -3.50 -1.29 -14.68
CA ALA A 173 -4.58 -2.18 -15.09
C ALA A 173 -5.98 -1.53 -14.99
N ARG A 174 -6.09 -0.31 -14.43
CA ARG A 174 -7.36 0.41 -14.24
C ARG A 174 -8.36 -0.35 -13.37
N ASN A 175 -7.89 -0.98 -12.30
CA ASN A 175 -8.68 -1.89 -11.46
C ASN A 175 -9.59 -1.20 -10.44
N VAL A 176 -9.65 0.14 -10.41
CA VAL A 176 -10.51 0.92 -9.50
C VAL A 176 -11.97 0.44 -9.47
N PRO A 177 -12.64 0.15 -10.62
CA PRO A 177 -14.03 -0.31 -10.59
C PRO A 177 -14.23 -1.63 -9.85
N SER A 178 -13.30 -2.59 -9.98
CA SER A 178 -13.34 -3.88 -9.27
C SER A 178 -13.17 -3.65 -7.77
N VAL A 179 -12.17 -2.87 -7.35
CA VAL A 179 -11.95 -2.53 -5.94
C VAL A 179 -13.20 -1.93 -5.30
N VAL A 180 -13.84 -0.95 -5.96
CA VAL A 180 -15.07 -0.33 -5.47
C VAL A 180 -16.21 -1.35 -5.35
N SER A 181 -16.37 -2.25 -6.34
CA SER A 181 -17.41 -3.29 -6.32
C SER A 181 -17.19 -4.31 -5.19
N GLU A 182 -15.95 -4.68 -4.93
CA GLU A 182 -15.57 -5.62 -3.88
C GLU A 182 -15.79 -5.03 -2.48
N HIS A 183 -15.54 -3.72 -2.30
CA HIS A 183 -15.88 -3.03 -1.06
C HIS A 183 -17.40 -2.90 -0.84
N ALA A 184 -18.21 -2.76 -1.91
CA ALA A 184 -19.66 -2.85 -1.82
C ALA A 184 -20.09 -4.25 -1.33
N GLU A 185 -19.41 -5.29 -1.78
CA GLU A 185 -19.67 -6.67 -1.34
C GLU A 185 -19.28 -6.88 0.13
N MET A 186 -18.19 -6.25 0.61
CA MET A 186 -17.84 -6.24 2.05
C MET A 186 -18.98 -5.66 2.89
N LEU A 187 -19.60 -4.54 2.43
CA LEU A 187 -20.78 -3.97 3.11
C LEU A 187 -21.98 -4.92 3.10
N ARG A 188 -22.23 -5.63 2.01
CA ARG A 188 -23.30 -6.65 1.96
C ARG A 188 -23.04 -7.73 3.01
N ILE A 189 -21.82 -8.27 3.05
CA ILE A 189 -21.41 -9.29 4.03
C ILE A 189 -21.63 -8.80 5.47
N LEU A 190 -21.26 -7.54 5.76
CA LEU A 190 -21.50 -6.95 7.09
C LEU A 190 -22.97 -6.90 7.47
N ARG A 191 -23.86 -6.49 6.54
CA ARG A 191 -25.29 -6.36 6.78
C ARG A 191 -25.98 -7.72 6.94
N GLU A 192 -25.59 -8.68 6.12
CA GLU A 192 -26.21 -10.01 6.06
C GLU A 192 -25.57 -11.02 7.01
N LYS A 193 -24.41 -10.68 7.60
CA LYS A 193 -23.59 -11.59 8.44
C LYS A 193 -23.18 -12.87 7.69
N ASP A 194 -22.88 -12.72 6.39
CA ASP A 194 -22.54 -13.82 5.50
C ASP A 194 -21.06 -14.24 5.67
N LEU A 195 -20.79 -15.07 6.67
CA LEU A 195 -19.43 -15.48 7.02
C LEU A 195 -18.76 -16.37 5.96
N ASP A 196 -19.53 -17.06 5.13
CA ASP A 196 -19.01 -18.00 4.13
C ASP A 196 -18.48 -17.25 2.88
N ALA A 197 -19.01 -16.05 2.62
CA ALA A 197 -18.55 -15.21 1.52
C ALA A 197 -17.22 -14.48 1.79
N ILE A 198 -16.72 -14.44 3.03
CA ILE A 198 -15.56 -13.65 3.42
C ILE A 198 -14.28 -14.11 2.70
N GLU A 199 -13.93 -15.41 2.82
CA GLU A 199 -12.67 -15.90 2.24
C GLU A 199 -12.66 -15.78 0.71
N PRO A 200 -13.71 -16.18 -0.04
CA PRO A 200 -13.76 -15.96 -1.49
C PRO A 200 -13.60 -14.49 -1.87
N LEU A 201 -14.27 -13.58 -1.16
CA LEU A 201 -14.16 -12.15 -1.43
C LEU A 201 -12.75 -11.62 -1.16
N MET A 202 -12.15 -11.95 0.00
CA MET A 202 -10.80 -11.50 0.32
C MET A 202 -9.75 -12.01 -0.68
N ARG A 203 -9.91 -13.24 -1.19
CA ARG A 203 -9.07 -13.75 -2.26
C ARG A 203 -9.23 -12.94 -3.54
N THR A 204 -10.46 -12.71 -4.00
CA THR A 204 -10.73 -11.93 -5.20
C THR A 204 -10.19 -10.51 -5.07
N HIS A 205 -10.45 -9.86 -3.94
CA HIS A 205 -10.05 -8.48 -3.66
C HIS A 205 -8.53 -8.27 -3.63
N LEU A 206 -7.81 -9.17 -2.95
CA LEU A 206 -6.36 -9.01 -2.77
C LEU A 206 -5.53 -9.60 -3.92
N TYR A 207 -6.06 -10.60 -4.65
CA TYR A 207 -5.41 -11.19 -5.83
C TYR A 207 -5.88 -10.61 -7.17
N GLY A 208 -6.85 -9.70 -7.18
CA GLY A 208 -7.49 -9.23 -8.39
C GLY A 208 -6.58 -8.66 -9.47
N GLY A 209 -5.34 -8.30 -9.14
CA GLY A 209 -4.32 -7.78 -10.04
C GLY A 209 -3.20 -8.76 -10.42
N VAL A 210 -3.26 -10.03 -10.01
CA VAL A 210 -2.20 -11.06 -10.23
C VAL A 210 -2.57 -11.99 -11.36
#